data_4001e5f2b27e88e9f75f10359e0c5a4d
#
_entry.id   4001e5f2b27e88e9f75f10359e0c5a4d
#
_cell.length_a   1.000
_cell.length_b   1.000
_cell.length_c   1.000
_cell.angle_alpha   90.00
_cell.angle_beta   90.00
_cell.angle_gamma   90.00
#
_symmetry.space_group_name_H-M   'P 1'
#
loop_
_entity.id
_entity.type
_entity.pdbx_description
1 polymer ?
#
loop_
_entity_poly.entity_id
_entity_poly.type
_entity_poly.pdbx_seq_one_letter_code
_entity_poly.pdbx_strand_id
1 'polypeptide(L)'
;WFIGKHLEWQPDGTLTPHDGLHLVPGPFASSDYAARLKALYTAGHWSVWKYCIRRSFLEQARVRFLPDCVWAEDWPFDLELLLHCDRLYFLDTVFTHYRVGRQGSLLTDAKNLPKRFRGLAAAQRRLARLSANGTADAAAYAAMQDAAADVFWPQARTAAVRDAAIRKACLPYIEQLRPLYPHGTEVRTRRDWRLFQWMMQ
;
A
#
# COMPACT_ATOMS: atom_id res chain seq x y z
N TRP A 1 -6.86 -0.58 -17.36
CA TRP A 1 -6.90 0.05 -16.07
C TRP A 1 -6.60 1.53 -16.22
N PHE A 2 -7.60 2.37 -15.94
CA PHE A 2 -7.48 3.82 -16.00
C PHE A 2 -7.29 4.37 -14.59
N ILE A 3 -6.41 5.35 -14.45
CA ILE A 3 -6.05 5.98 -13.20
C ILE A 3 -6.21 7.49 -13.37
N GLY A 4 -7.09 8.09 -12.58
CA GLY A 4 -7.38 9.51 -12.60
C GLY A 4 -6.73 10.28 -11.44
N LYS A 5 -7.02 11.57 -11.38
CA LYS A 5 -6.65 12.48 -10.30
C LYS A 5 -7.71 12.53 -9.21
N HIS A 6 -7.37 13.14 -8.10
CA HIS A 6 -8.33 13.55 -7.10
C HIS A 6 -8.04 14.97 -6.61
N LEU A 7 -9.06 15.56 -6.02
CA LEU A 7 -8.94 16.78 -5.22
C LEU A 7 -9.16 16.42 -3.75
N GLU A 8 -8.45 17.09 -2.88
CA GLU A 8 -8.68 17.03 -1.45
C GLU A 8 -9.78 18.00 -1.06
N TRP A 9 -10.82 17.49 -0.42
CA TRP A 9 -11.92 18.30 0.14
C TRP A 9 -11.58 18.63 1.59
N GLN A 10 -11.19 19.89 1.80
CA GLN A 10 -10.75 20.42 3.08
C GLN A 10 -11.93 20.63 4.05
N PRO A 11 -11.69 20.70 5.37
CA PRO A 11 -12.75 20.93 6.37
C PRO A 11 -13.52 22.25 6.19
N ASP A 12 -12.91 23.25 5.58
CA ASP A 12 -13.53 24.54 5.26
C ASP A 12 -14.39 24.52 3.98
N GLY A 13 -14.48 23.39 3.31
CA GLY A 13 -15.20 23.20 2.06
C GLY A 13 -14.40 23.50 0.80
N THR A 14 -13.15 23.94 0.90
CA THR A 14 -12.30 24.17 -0.28
C THR A 14 -11.84 22.87 -0.90
N LEU A 15 -11.62 22.90 -2.23
CA LEU A 15 -11.01 21.80 -2.97
C LEU A 15 -9.59 22.18 -3.37
N THR A 16 -8.61 21.38 -2.99
CA THR A 16 -7.20 21.61 -3.31
C THR A 16 -6.64 20.41 -4.10
N PRO A 17 -5.76 20.63 -5.08
CA PRO A 17 -5.02 19.55 -5.70
C PRO A 17 -4.22 18.80 -4.63
N HIS A 18 -4.15 17.48 -4.77
CA HIS A 18 -3.26 16.69 -3.92
C HIS A 18 -1.80 16.89 -4.36
N ASP A 19 -0.97 17.45 -3.47
CA ASP A 19 0.45 17.65 -3.72
C ASP A 19 1.17 16.30 -3.83
N GLY A 20 2.00 16.14 -4.86
CA GLY A 20 2.79 14.92 -5.10
C GLY A 20 2.28 14.01 -6.20
N LEU A 21 1.18 14.35 -6.88
CA LEU A 21 0.73 13.62 -8.06
C LEU A 21 1.49 14.11 -9.31
N HIS A 22 2.60 13.49 -9.61
CA HIS A 22 3.33 13.69 -10.87
C HIS A 22 2.77 12.77 -11.97
N LEU A 23 1.50 12.99 -12.30
CA LEU A 23 0.83 12.19 -13.31
C LEU A 23 1.15 12.77 -14.68
N VAL A 24 1.89 12.01 -15.48
CA VAL A 24 2.04 12.29 -16.92
C VAL A 24 0.89 11.59 -17.63
N PRO A 25 -0.08 12.33 -18.19
CA PRO A 25 -1.22 11.73 -18.88
C PRO A 25 -0.76 10.89 -20.07
N GLY A 26 -1.40 9.74 -20.26
CA GLY A 26 -1.15 8.88 -21.41
C GLY A 26 -1.09 7.39 -21.05
N PRO A 27 -0.89 6.56 -22.07
CA PRO A 27 -0.71 5.14 -21.86
C PRO A 27 0.68 4.81 -21.33
N PHE A 28 0.74 3.84 -20.44
CA PHE A 28 1.97 3.18 -20.03
C PHE A 28 1.81 1.68 -20.22
N ALA A 29 2.70 1.06 -21.00
CA ALA A 29 2.70 -0.38 -21.22
C ALA A 29 4.10 -0.94 -21.00
N SER A 30 4.17 -2.05 -20.28
CA SER A 30 5.42 -2.79 -20.06
C SER A 30 5.09 -4.22 -19.67
N SER A 31 5.86 -5.17 -20.14
CA SER A 31 5.84 -6.56 -19.66
C SER A 31 6.56 -6.69 -18.32
N ASP A 32 7.46 -5.76 -17.99
CA ASP A 32 8.17 -5.73 -16.70
C ASP A 32 7.26 -5.26 -15.57
N TYR A 33 7.09 -6.13 -14.58
CA TYR A 33 6.28 -5.84 -13.38
C TYR A 33 6.83 -4.66 -12.59
N ALA A 34 8.15 -4.61 -12.36
CA ALA A 34 8.77 -3.56 -11.58
C ALA A 34 8.62 -2.18 -12.25
N ALA A 35 8.69 -2.12 -13.58
CA ALA A 35 8.45 -0.89 -14.33
C ALA A 35 6.99 -0.42 -14.17
N ARG A 36 6.00 -1.32 -14.25
CA ARG A 36 4.59 -0.98 -14.02
C ARG A 36 4.34 -0.51 -12.58
N LEU A 37 4.93 -1.20 -11.61
CA LEU A 37 4.85 -0.85 -10.20
C LEU A 37 5.46 0.55 -9.97
N LYS A 38 6.64 0.81 -10.53
CA LYS A 38 7.28 2.12 -10.44
C LYS A 38 6.42 3.23 -11.07
N ALA A 39 5.81 2.97 -12.22
CA ALA A 39 4.91 3.94 -12.86
C ALA A 39 3.70 4.25 -11.97
N LEU A 40 3.08 3.24 -11.37
CA LEU A 40 1.97 3.41 -10.41
C LEU A 40 2.41 4.21 -9.18
N TYR A 41 3.60 3.91 -8.63
CA TYR A 41 4.18 4.59 -7.47
C TYR A 41 4.49 6.06 -7.76
N THR A 42 5.15 6.34 -8.88
CA THR A 42 5.52 7.71 -9.29
C THR A 42 4.29 8.57 -9.50
N ALA A 43 3.19 7.97 -9.98
CA ALA A 43 1.91 8.63 -10.10
C ALA A 43 1.18 8.84 -8.74
N GLY A 44 1.77 8.41 -7.61
CA GLY A 44 1.21 8.60 -6.26
C GLY A 44 -0.05 7.79 -5.99
N HIS A 45 -0.19 6.60 -6.59
CA HIS A 45 -1.44 5.87 -6.59
C HIS A 45 -1.41 4.54 -5.86
N TRP A 46 -1.86 4.59 -4.61
CA TRP A 46 -2.24 3.42 -3.82
C TRP A 46 -3.70 3.53 -3.37
N SER A 47 -4.58 4.02 -4.24
CA SER A 47 -5.94 4.33 -3.81
C SER A 47 -6.92 3.94 -4.89
N VAL A 48 -7.58 2.80 -4.71
CA VAL A 48 -8.51 2.20 -5.66
C VAL A 48 -9.67 3.12 -6.06
N TRP A 49 -10.03 4.09 -5.23
CA TRP A 49 -11.07 5.07 -5.53
C TRP A 49 -10.69 6.08 -6.63
N LYS A 50 -9.45 6.05 -7.12
CA LYS A 50 -8.99 6.78 -8.32
C LYS A 50 -9.06 5.93 -9.60
N TYR A 51 -9.52 4.69 -9.53
CA TYR A 51 -9.45 3.75 -10.63
C TYR A 51 -10.76 3.57 -11.36
N CYS A 52 -10.65 3.37 -12.66
CA CYS A 52 -11.70 2.82 -13.48
C CYS A 52 -11.17 1.53 -14.14
N ILE A 53 -11.69 0.40 -13.72
CA ILE A 53 -11.21 -0.92 -14.13
C ILE A 53 -12.34 -1.65 -14.85
N ARG A 54 -12.03 -2.21 -16.02
CA ARG A 54 -13.03 -3.00 -16.75
C ARG A 54 -13.44 -4.22 -15.92
N ARG A 55 -14.74 -4.37 -15.71
CA ARG A 55 -15.31 -5.44 -14.89
C ARG A 55 -14.89 -6.83 -15.38
N SER A 56 -14.96 -7.09 -16.70
CA SER A 56 -14.55 -8.37 -17.27
C SER A 56 -13.07 -8.70 -17.00
N PHE A 57 -12.20 -7.68 -16.95
CA PHE A 57 -10.80 -7.88 -16.59
C PHE A 57 -10.66 -8.30 -15.11
N LEU A 58 -11.37 -7.66 -14.18
CA LEU A 58 -11.38 -8.07 -12.77
C LEU A 58 -11.92 -9.48 -12.57
N GLU A 59 -12.94 -9.86 -13.33
CA GLU A 59 -13.51 -11.20 -13.29
C GLU A 59 -12.54 -12.26 -13.80
N GLN A 60 -11.84 -11.99 -14.90
CA GLN A 60 -10.81 -12.87 -15.46
C GLN A 60 -9.58 -12.99 -14.53
N ALA A 61 -9.09 -11.89 -14.02
CA ALA A 61 -7.95 -11.85 -13.10
C ALA A 61 -8.27 -12.47 -11.73
N ARG A 62 -9.56 -12.58 -11.37
CA ARG A 62 -10.03 -13.07 -10.07
C ARG A 62 -9.46 -12.34 -8.86
N VAL A 63 -8.99 -11.10 -9.05
CA VAL A 63 -8.47 -10.26 -7.98
C VAL A 63 -9.63 -9.75 -7.13
N ARG A 64 -9.48 -9.85 -5.80
CA ARG A 64 -10.50 -9.44 -4.83
C ARG A 64 -9.84 -8.78 -3.62
N PHE A 65 -10.56 -7.87 -2.99
CA PHE A 65 -10.15 -7.35 -1.68
C PHE A 65 -10.09 -8.48 -0.65
N LEU A 66 -9.13 -8.35 0.28
CA LEU A 66 -8.97 -9.28 1.38
C LEU A 66 -9.90 -8.90 2.54
N PRO A 67 -10.85 -9.77 2.94
CA PRO A 67 -11.81 -9.43 4.00
C PRO A 67 -11.18 -9.12 5.36
N ASP A 68 -10.01 -9.68 5.66
CA ASP A 68 -9.28 -9.47 6.91
C ASP A 68 -8.25 -8.32 6.83
N CYS A 69 -8.09 -7.70 5.66
CA CYS A 69 -7.23 -6.54 5.44
C CYS A 69 -8.03 -5.25 5.70
N VAL A 70 -8.15 -4.86 6.96
CA VAL A 70 -8.98 -3.73 7.39
C VAL A 70 -8.31 -2.37 7.24
N TRP A 71 -7.10 -2.32 6.73
CA TRP A 71 -6.34 -1.12 6.42
C TRP A 71 -5.30 -1.43 5.35
N ALA A 72 -5.03 -0.47 4.48
CA ALA A 72 -4.19 -0.63 3.29
C ALA A 72 -4.66 -1.80 2.39
N GLU A 73 -5.95 -2.03 2.33
CA GLU A 73 -6.61 -3.05 1.51
C GLU A 73 -6.40 -2.82 0.01
N ASP A 74 -6.18 -1.57 -0.37
CA ASP A 74 -5.86 -1.16 -1.74
C ASP A 74 -4.55 -1.79 -2.21
N TRP A 75 -3.61 -1.85 -1.32
CA TRP A 75 -2.25 -2.21 -1.61
C TRP A 75 -2.06 -3.66 -2.10
N PRO A 76 -2.48 -4.74 -1.41
CA PRO A 76 -2.40 -6.08 -1.96
C PRO A 76 -3.27 -6.23 -3.21
N PHE A 77 -4.39 -5.50 -3.30
CA PHE A 77 -5.23 -5.48 -4.48
C PHE A 77 -4.49 -4.92 -5.70
N ASP A 78 -3.83 -3.78 -5.57
CA ASP A 78 -3.06 -3.13 -6.63
C ASP A 78 -1.87 -3.99 -7.08
N LEU A 79 -1.12 -4.53 -6.12
CA LEU A 79 0.03 -5.38 -6.41
C LEU A 79 -0.39 -6.67 -7.15
N GLU A 80 -1.48 -7.29 -6.74
CA GLU A 80 -2.01 -8.48 -7.41
C GLU A 80 -2.58 -8.14 -8.79
N LEU A 81 -3.27 -7.01 -8.92
CA LEU A 81 -3.86 -6.58 -10.18
C LEU A 81 -2.79 -6.31 -11.25
N LEU A 82 -1.64 -5.74 -10.84
CA LEU A 82 -0.50 -5.50 -11.72
C LEU A 82 0.11 -6.78 -12.31
N LEU A 83 -0.05 -7.94 -11.65
CA LEU A 83 0.41 -9.22 -12.23
C LEU A 83 -0.36 -9.60 -13.50
N HIS A 84 -1.59 -9.11 -13.62
CA HIS A 84 -2.50 -9.44 -14.72
C HIS A 84 -2.68 -8.31 -15.74
N CYS A 85 -2.06 -7.14 -15.50
CA CYS A 85 -2.26 -5.94 -16.31
C CYS A 85 -0.93 -5.42 -16.86
N ASP A 86 -0.75 -5.47 -18.17
CA ASP A 86 0.43 -4.94 -18.86
C ASP A 86 0.27 -3.48 -19.31
N ARG A 87 -0.93 -2.89 -19.14
CA ARG A 87 -1.25 -1.53 -19.60
C ARG A 87 -1.97 -0.72 -18.54
N LEU A 88 -1.41 0.45 -18.25
CA LEU A 88 -2.00 1.47 -17.40
C LEU A 88 -2.31 2.71 -18.27
N TYR A 89 -3.39 3.41 -17.95
CA TYR A 89 -3.72 4.69 -18.57
C TYR A 89 -3.85 5.74 -17.49
N PHE A 90 -2.98 6.72 -17.54
CA PHE A 90 -3.04 7.88 -16.66
C PHE A 90 -3.86 8.98 -17.32
N LEU A 91 -4.90 9.46 -16.65
CA LEU A 91 -5.83 10.46 -17.16
C LEU A 91 -5.70 11.76 -16.37
N ASP A 92 -5.64 12.87 -17.09
CA ASP A 92 -5.72 14.21 -16.50
C ASP A 92 -7.18 14.58 -16.20
N THR A 93 -7.85 13.72 -15.44
CA THR A 93 -9.26 13.86 -15.09
C THR A 93 -9.44 13.57 -13.61
N VAL A 94 -10.18 14.42 -12.93
CA VAL A 94 -10.55 14.23 -11.53
C VAL A 94 -11.66 13.20 -11.43
N PHE A 95 -11.38 12.06 -10.79
CA PHE A 95 -12.38 11.01 -10.55
C PHE A 95 -13.05 11.13 -9.21
N THR A 96 -12.38 11.72 -8.22
CA THR A 96 -12.84 11.70 -6.84
C THR A 96 -12.48 12.99 -6.10
N HIS A 97 -13.36 13.42 -5.21
CA HIS A 97 -13.10 14.39 -4.16
C HIS A 97 -12.88 13.63 -2.86
N TYR A 98 -11.66 13.63 -2.36
CA TYR A 98 -11.29 12.90 -1.15
C TYR A 98 -11.35 13.80 0.07
N ARG A 99 -12.27 13.52 1.01
CA ARG A 99 -12.42 14.30 2.23
C ARG A 99 -11.27 14.06 3.20
N VAL A 100 -10.49 15.09 3.48
CA VAL A 100 -9.40 15.07 4.46
C VAL A 100 -9.83 15.63 5.82
N GLY A 101 -9.03 15.41 6.86
CA GLY A 101 -9.26 15.99 8.18
C GLY A 101 -10.50 15.45 8.95
N ARG A 102 -11.12 14.36 8.48
CA ARG A 102 -12.28 13.77 9.15
C ARG A 102 -11.90 13.16 10.49
N GLN A 103 -12.63 13.52 11.55
CA GLN A 103 -12.51 12.87 12.86
C GLN A 103 -12.79 11.36 12.74
N GLY A 104 -12.00 10.52 13.43
CA GLY A 104 -12.12 9.06 13.39
C GLY A 104 -11.62 8.42 12.10
N SER A 105 -10.84 9.14 11.29
CA SER A 105 -10.18 8.57 10.11
C SER A 105 -9.22 7.45 10.52
N LEU A 106 -9.25 6.33 9.77
CA LEU A 106 -8.30 5.21 9.98
C LEU A 106 -6.84 5.63 9.81
N LEU A 107 -6.57 6.66 8.99
CA LEU A 107 -5.21 7.13 8.72
C LEU A 107 -4.62 7.97 9.86
N THR A 108 -5.42 8.79 10.52
CA THR A 108 -4.92 9.81 11.45
C THR A 108 -5.07 9.42 12.91
N ASP A 109 -6.04 8.56 13.26
CA ASP A 109 -6.26 8.14 14.64
C ASP A 109 -5.23 7.08 15.05
N ALA A 110 -4.44 7.40 16.08
CA ALA A 110 -3.42 6.51 16.65
C ALA A 110 -4.00 5.20 17.20
N LYS A 111 -5.24 5.22 17.70
CA LYS A 111 -5.94 4.03 18.22
C LYS A 111 -6.15 2.96 17.14
N ASN A 112 -6.10 3.35 15.88
CA ASN A 112 -6.23 2.43 14.74
C ASN A 112 -4.91 1.74 14.35
N LEU A 113 -3.79 2.05 14.99
CA LEU A 113 -2.48 1.49 14.64
C LEU A 113 -2.45 -0.07 14.69
N PRO A 114 -3.03 -0.75 15.73
CA PRO A 114 -3.13 -2.20 15.71
C PRO A 114 -3.90 -2.76 14.52
N LYS A 115 -4.97 -2.08 14.08
CA LYS A 115 -5.73 -2.46 12.87
C LYS A 115 -4.88 -2.34 11.61
N ARG A 116 -4.00 -1.31 11.55
CA ARG A 116 -3.08 -1.13 10.42
C ARG A 116 -2.08 -2.28 10.33
N PHE A 117 -1.46 -2.67 11.44
CA PHE A 117 -0.55 -3.83 11.45
C PHE A 117 -1.27 -5.14 11.12
N ARG A 118 -2.50 -5.32 11.58
CA ARG A 118 -3.32 -6.46 11.18
C ARG A 118 -3.55 -6.51 9.67
N GLY A 119 -3.89 -5.37 9.07
CA GLY A 119 -4.06 -5.24 7.61
C GLY A 119 -2.77 -5.56 6.86
N LEU A 120 -1.63 -4.99 7.28
CA LEU A 120 -0.32 -5.29 6.70
C LEU A 120 0.04 -6.78 6.79
N ALA A 121 -0.22 -7.42 7.94
CA ALA A 121 0.03 -8.85 8.09
C ALA A 121 -0.85 -9.69 7.15
N ALA A 122 -2.12 -9.32 6.97
CA ALA A 122 -3.01 -9.98 6.01
C ALA A 122 -2.50 -9.82 4.56
N ALA A 123 -2.09 -8.60 4.18
CA ALA A 123 -1.51 -8.30 2.88
C ALA A 123 -0.25 -9.13 2.62
N GLN A 124 0.68 -9.18 3.55
CA GLN A 124 1.91 -9.96 3.42
C GLN A 124 1.65 -11.46 3.28
N ARG A 125 0.72 -12.01 4.04
CA ARG A 125 0.33 -13.43 3.86
C ARG A 125 -0.22 -13.69 2.45
N ARG A 126 -0.97 -12.74 1.88
CA ARG A 126 -1.48 -12.87 0.51
C ARG A 126 -0.34 -12.85 -0.50
N LEU A 127 0.60 -11.90 -0.41
CA LEU A 127 1.74 -11.79 -1.31
C LEU A 127 2.63 -13.05 -1.24
N ALA A 128 2.89 -13.57 -0.05
CA ALA A 128 3.63 -14.82 0.13
C ALA A 128 2.94 -16.01 -0.56
N ARG A 129 1.61 -16.10 -0.49
CA ARG A 129 0.84 -17.13 -1.19
C ARG A 129 0.92 -16.99 -2.71
N LEU A 130 0.88 -15.77 -3.24
CA LEU A 130 1.01 -15.53 -4.69
C LEU A 130 2.36 -16.04 -5.21
N SER A 131 3.44 -15.81 -4.46
CA SER A 131 4.76 -16.32 -4.80
C SER A 131 4.83 -17.85 -4.67
N ALA A 132 4.33 -18.41 -3.56
CA ALA A 132 4.36 -19.85 -3.33
C ALA A 132 3.55 -20.65 -4.37
N ASN A 133 2.49 -20.05 -4.89
CA ASN A 133 1.64 -20.67 -5.92
C ASN A 133 2.15 -20.42 -7.36
N GLY A 134 3.30 -19.76 -7.52
CA GLY A 134 3.85 -19.43 -8.84
C GLY A 134 3.07 -18.35 -9.60
N THR A 135 2.13 -17.64 -8.95
CA THR A 135 1.40 -16.52 -9.57
C THR A 135 2.28 -15.30 -9.72
N ALA A 136 3.20 -15.07 -8.78
CA ALA A 136 4.23 -14.06 -8.87
C ALA A 136 5.59 -14.74 -9.09
N ASP A 137 6.35 -14.31 -10.09
CA ASP A 137 7.73 -14.71 -10.25
C ASP A 137 8.63 -14.07 -9.17
N ALA A 138 9.90 -14.49 -9.12
CA ALA A 138 10.84 -14.03 -8.10
C ALA A 138 11.08 -12.51 -8.17
N ALA A 139 11.15 -11.92 -9.37
CA ALA A 139 11.37 -10.48 -9.56
C ALA A 139 10.14 -9.68 -9.16
N ALA A 140 8.95 -10.11 -9.57
CA ALA A 140 7.68 -9.51 -9.16
C ALA A 140 7.51 -9.59 -7.64
N TYR A 141 7.84 -10.72 -7.02
CA TYR A 141 7.76 -10.88 -5.58
C TYR A 141 8.73 -9.96 -4.83
N ALA A 142 9.97 -9.84 -5.30
CA ALA A 142 10.94 -8.91 -4.73
C ALA A 142 10.44 -7.46 -4.80
N ALA A 143 9.93 -7.02 -5.95
CA ALA A 143 9.35 -5.69 -6.11
C ALA A 143 8.13 -5.45 -5.19
N MET A 144 7.28 -6.46 -5.00
CA MET A 144 6.18 -6.40 -4.03
C MET A 144 6.70 -6.25 -2.60
N GLN A 145 7.78 -6.93 -2.22
CA GLN A 145 8.35 -6.83 -0.87
C GLN A 145 8.98 -5.45 -0.62
N ASP A 146 9.66 -4.88 -1.62
CA ASP A 146 10.19 -3.52 -1.51
C ASP A 146 9.08 -2.49 -1.32
N ALA A 147 8.02 -2.60 -2.12
CA ALA A 147 6.82 -1.77 -1.96
C ALA A 147 6.20 -1.93 -0.57
N ALA A 148 6.15 -3.16 -0.08
CA ALA A 148 5.66 -3.49 1.25
C ALA A 148 6.45 -2.82 2.37
N ALA A 149 7.76 -2.79 2.25
CA ALA A 149 8.65 -2.16 3.21
C ALA A 149 8.36 -0.67 3.36
N ASP A 150 8.04 0.03 2.27
CA ASP A 150 7.71 1.46 2.28
C ASP A 150 6.42 1.77 3.06
N VAL A 151 5.50 0.83 3.12
CA VAL A 151 4.27 0.97 3.93
C VAL A 151 4.51 0.54 5.38
N PHE A 152 5.26 -0.54 5.59
CA PHE A 152 5.50 -1.12 6.91
C PHE A 152 6.33 -0.24 7.83
N TRP A 153 7.51 0.23 7.38
CA TRP A 153 8.45 0.94 8.26
C TRP A 153 7.93 2.24 8.85
N PRO A 154 7.21 3.11 8.11
CA PRO A 154 6.60 4.29 8.71
C PRO A 154 5.58 3.94 9.81
N GLN A 155 4.83 2.85 9.65
CA GLN A 155 3.87 2.40 10.66
C GLN A 155 4.57 1.83 11.89
N ALA A 156 5.63 1.04 11.71
CA ALA A 156 6.45 0.51 12.80
C ALA A 156 7.07 1.63 13.63
N ARG A 157 7.62 2.64 12.97
CA ARG A 157 8.17 3.84 13.63
C ARG A 157 7.10 4.58 14.42
N THR A 158 5.91 4.74 13.87
CA THR A 158 4.79 5.38 14.55
C THR A 158 4.38 4.57 15.79
N ALA A 159 4.33 3.24 15.69
CA ALA A 159 4.02 2.37 16.83
C ALA A 159 5.04 2.50 17.97
N ALA A 160 6.34 2.60 17.63
CA ALA A 160 7.41 2.70 18.61
C ALA A 160 7.31 3.94 19.51
N VAL A 161 6.86 5.07 18.95
CA VAL A 161 6.76 6.34 19.68
C VAL A 161 5.41 6.56 20.38
N ARG A 162 4.45 5.66 20.19
CA ARG A 162 3.15 5.70 20.88
C ARG A 162 3.23 5.09 22.28
N ASP A 163 2.13 5.22 23.04
CA ASP A 163 2.07 4.68 24.38
C ASP A 163 2.27 3.14 24.44
N ALA A 164 2.60 2.64 25.63
CA ALA A 164 2.90 1.23 25.85
C ALA A 164 1.72 0.30 25.53
N ALA A 165 0.49 0.74 25.74
CA ALA A 165 -0.70 -0.07 25.46
C ALA A 165 -0.87 -0.26 23.95
N ILE A 166 -0.67 0.79 23.15
CA ILE A 166 -0.70 0.72 21.70
C ILE A 166 0.42 -0.19 21.18
N ARG A 167 1.66 -0.05 21.70
CA ARG A 167 2.76 -0.95 21.33
C ARG A 167 2.39 -2.41 21.60
N LYS A 168 1.94 -2.73 22.81
CA LYS A 168 1.55 -4.09 23.19
C LYS A 168 0.47 -4.65 22.26
N ALA A 169 -0.50 -3.86 21.86
CA ALA A 169 -1.56 -4.27 20.95
C ALA A 169 -1.05 -4.50 19.51
N CYS A 170 0.06 -3.86 19.10
CA CYS A 170 0.68 -4.05 17.78
C CYS A 170 1.58 -5.29 17.70
N LEU A 171 2.20 -5.70 18.80
CA LEU A 171 3.23 -6.75 18.86
C LEU A 171 2.85 -8.05 18.12
N PRO A 172 1.65 -8.65 18.32
CA PRO A 172 1.32 -9.92 17.66
C PRO A 172 1.35 -9.85 16.12
N TYR A 173 1.04 -8.69 15.55
CA TYR A 173 1.08 -8.46 14.11
C TYR A 173 2.48 -8.16 13.62
N ILE A 174 3.25 -7.41 14.40
CA ILE A 174 4.64 -7.09 14.12
C ILE A 174 5.48 -8.38 14.09
N GLU A 175 5.26 -9.30 15.01
CA GLU A 175 5.92 -10.62 15.05
C GLU A 175 5.63 -11.44 13.79
N GLN A 176 4.42 -11.37 13.26
CA GLN A 176 4.06 -12.03 12.00
C GLN A 176 4.79 -11.43 10.79
N LEU A 177 5.09 -10.13 10.82
CA LEU A 177 5.77 -9.42 9.74
C LEU A 177 7.29 -9.54 9.82
N ARG A 178 7.85 -9.74 11.00
CA ARG A 178 9.29 -9.78 11.25
C ARG A 178 10.09 -10.71 10.32
N PRO A 179 9.67 -11.94 10.04
CA PRO A 179 10.42 -12.85 9.16
C PRO A 179 10.49 -12.37 7.71
N LEU A 180 9.60 -11.47 7.31
CA LEU A 180 9.47 -10.99 5.93
C LEU A 180 10.36 -9.77 5.67
N TYR A 181 10.95 -9.18 6.71
CA TYR A 181 11.83 -8.02 6.64
C TYR A 181 13.19 -8.35 7.23
N PRO A 182 14.02 -9.11 6.51
CA PRO A 182 15.40 -9.40 6.95
C PRO A 182 16.19 -8.09 7.09
N HIS A 183 17.33 -8.17 7.74
CA HIS A 183 18.22 -7.02 7.93
C HIS A 183 18.51 -6.32 6.60
N GLY A 184 17.96 -5.14 6.41
CA GLY A 184 18.21 -4.35 5.23
C GLY A 184 19.68 -3.94 5.14
N THR A 185 20.22 -3.92 3.94
CA THR A 185 21.58 -3.45 3.65
C THR A 185 21.67 -1.92 3.67
N GLU A 186 20.55 -1.22 3.46
CA GLU A 186 20.50 0.24 3.42
C GLU A 186 20.49 0.88 4.82
N VAL A 187 21.06 2.07 4.95
CA VAL A 187 21.15 2.81 6.23
C VAL A 187 19.76 3.09 6.83
N ARG A 188 18.76 3.39 5.99
CA ARG A 188 17.39 3.64 6.41
C ARG A 188 16.76 2.40 7.05
N THR A 189 16.87 1.26 6.39
CA THR A 189 16.33 -0.02 6.86
C THR A 189 17.03 -0.50 8.12
N ARG A 190 18.37 -0.26 8.29
CA ARG A 190 19.09 -0.59 9.54
C ARG A 190 18.59 0.21 10.74
N ARG A 191 18.30 1.51 10.55
CA ARG A 191 17.76 2.36 11.60
C ARG A 191 16.37 1.89 12.02
N ASP A 192 15.52 1.62 11.05
CA ASP A 192 14.15 1.19 11.28
C ASP A 192 14.14 -0.22 11.89
N TRP A 193 15.07 -1.09 11.51
CA TRP A 193 15.27 -2.40 12.12
C TRP A 193 15.69 -2.33 13.59
N ARG A 194 16.59 -1.44 13.96
CA ARG A 194 16.96 -1.22 15.38
C ARG A 194 15.79 -0.73 16.20
N LEU A 195 15.00 0.17 15.64
CA LEU A 195 13.77 0.66 16.28
C LEU A 195 12.77 -0.48 16.49
N PHE A 196 12.62 -1.33 15.49
CA PHE A 196 11.79 -2.51 15.55
C PHE A 196 12.27 -3.51 16.62
N GLN A 197 13.57 -3.79 16.69
CA GLN A 197 14.13 -4.63 17.74
C GLN A 197 13.88 -4.07 19.16
N TRP A 198 14.02 -2.75 19.31
CA TRP A 198 13.72 -2.09 20.57
C TRP A 198 12.25 -2.20 20.96
N MET A 199 11.34 -2.12 20.00
CA MET A 199 9.91 -2.31 20.25
C MET A 199 9.56 -3.72 20.75
N MET A 200 10.37 -4.72 20.40
CA MET A 200 10.15 -6.13 20.73
C MET A 200 10.72 -6.52 22.11
N GLN A 201 11.47 -5.62 22.76
CA GLN A 201 11.95 -5.78 24.15
C GLN A 201 10.91 -5.21 25.14
#